data_30567b9eff68b4cbcbb87b0ddac75ae7
#
_entry.id   30567b9eff68b4cbcbb87b0ddac75ae7
#
_cell.length_a   1.000
_cell.length_b   1.000
_cell.length_c   1.000
_cell.angle_alpha   90.00
_cell.angle_beta   90.00
_cell.angle_gamma   90.00
#
_symmetry.space_group_name_H-M   'P 1'
#
loop_
_entity.id
_entity.type
_entity.pdbx_description
1 polymer ?
#
loop_
_entity_poly.entity_id
_entity_poly.type
_entity_poly.pdbx_seq_one_letter_code
_entity_poly.pdbx_strand_id
1 'polypeptide(L)'
;MKNAIVPFVFACCLLISVDLAHAQGFLKVDGKKIVNEKGENVLLRGIGLGGWMLQEPYMFELSDAAGTQTEIKAKITALIGQKNCDEFYRFFLTNMITEKDVDALKKWGFNSLRLPMHYNLYTLPIDKEPLKGQNTWLEPGFKLTDNLLSWCKKNKMYLILDLHATPGGQGNDRPIADIDTLKPRLWESEANQQKTIALWKKLAERYKDEEWIGGYDLINETNYKLEGNESLKKLFSEISAEIRKVDMKHIIFIEGNQFANDYTGLTPPWDKNIVYSFHKYWNPTTIETIQKYLDMREKYNVPLWMGESGENTNEWFRDAVKLFENNNIGWSWWTIKKIGSESSLMTISKPAGYQKIVDFWTGKGPKPTVEEAKATFMDLAEKVKFENCKINNEVMDALLGKK
;
A
#
# COMPACT_ATOMS: atom_id res chain seq x y z
N MET A 1 30.85 0.54 80.56
CA MET A 1 29.65 0.57 79.65
C MET A 1 30.17 0.88 78.27
N LYS A 2 30.15 -0.14 77.36
CA LYS A 2 30.63 0.00 75.97
C LYS A 2 29.41 0.09 75.07
N ASN A 3 29.20 1.23 74.41
CA ASN A 3 28.11 1.43 73.44
C ASN A 3 28.50 0.79 72.11
N ALA A 4 27.72 -0.20 71.65
CA ALA A 4 27.88 -0.78 70.34
C ALA A 4 27.00 0.01 69.35
N ILE A 5 27.62 0.58 68.32
CA ILE A 5 26.98 1.25 67.23
C ILE A 5 26.70 0.17 66.14
N VAL A 6 25.42 -0.09 65.86
CA VAL A 6 24.99 -0.96 64.75
C VAL A 6 24.84 -0.11 63.49
N PRO A 7 25.53 -0.40 62.39
CA PRO A 7 25.30 0.33 61.14
C PRO A 7 24.03 -0.19 60.43
N PHE A 8 23.10 0.73 60.20
CA PHE A 8 21.91 0.48 59.38
C PHE A 8 22.31 0.57 57.91
N VAL A 9 22.42 -0.58 57.23
CA VAL A 9 22.64 -0.62 55.79
C VAL A 9 21.30 -0.38 55.09
N PHE A 10 21.12 0.78 54.46
CA PHE A 10 19.99 1.12 53.63
C PHE A 10 20.21 0.46 52.26
N ALA A 11 19.59 -0.69 52.04
CA ALA A 11 19.55 -1.31 50.68
C ALA A 11 18.59 -0.52 49.80
N CYS A 12 19.14 0.32 48.94
CA CYS A 12 18.40 1.02 47.89
C CYS A 12 18.03 0.02 46.78
N CYS A 13 16.84 -0.56 46.84
CA CYS A 13 16.31 -1.33 45.73
C CYS A 13 15.98 -0.37 44.56
N LEU A 14 16.88 -0.29 43.57
CA LEU A 14 16.59 0.28 42.27
C LEU A 14 15.54 -0.64 41.61
N LEU A 15 14.27 -0.23 41.68
CA LEU A 15 13.22 -0.76 40.80
C LEU A 15 13.53 -0.27 39.38
N ILE A 16 14.24 -1.11 38.62
CA ILE A 16 14.30 -0.95 37.18
C ILE A 16 12.88 -1.26 36.68
N SER A 17 12.08 -0.21 36.47
CA SER A 17 10.86 -0.31 35.68
C SER A 17 11.31 -0.66 34.26
N VAL A 18 11.29 -1.95 33.92
CA VAL A 18 11.26 -2.38 32.53
C VAL A 18 9.92 -1.89 31.99
N ASP A 19 9.94 -0.73 31.33
CA ASP A 19 8.87 -0.35 30.44
C ASP A 19 8.75 -1.46 29.39
N LEU A 20 7.96 -2.47 29.70
CA LEU A 20 7.40 -3.35 28.69
C LEU A 20 6.62 -2.42 27.78
N ALA A 21 7.25 -2.04 26.66
CA ALA A 21 6.60 -1.29 25.59
C ALA A 21 5.39 -2.12 25.17
N HIS A 22 4.24 -1.84 25.78
CA HIS A 22 3.00 -2.47 25.44
C HIS A 22 2.76 -2.16 23.96
N ALA A 23 2.67 -3.20 23.13
CA ALA A 23 2.19 -3.07 21.76
C ALA A 23 0.89 -2.26 21.80
N GLN A 24 0.65 -1.43 20.78
CA GLN A 24 -0.64 -0.71 20.67
C GLN A 24 -1.80 -1.70 20.47
N GLY A 25 -1.46 -2.98 20.17
CA GLY A 25 -2.39 -4.07 19.94
C GLY A 25 -3.11 -3.98 18.59
N PHE A 26 -4.01 -4.92 18.38
CA PHE A 26 -4.82 -4.95 17.15
C PHE A 26 -5.69 -3.70 17.03
N LEU A 27 -5.77 -3.16 15.82
CA LEU A 27 -6.76 -2.13 15.51
C LEU A 27 -8.16 -2.75 15.39
N LYS A 28 -9.16 -2.02 15.83
CA LYS A 28 -10.56 -2.41 15.69
C LYS A 28 -11.46 -1.20 15.45
N VAL A 29 -12.64 -1.49 14.92
CA VAL A 29 -13.71 -0.50 14.77
C VAL A 29 -14.44 -0.33 16.10
N ASP A 30 -14.63 0.92 16.51
CA ASP A 30 -15.51 1.32 17.60
C ASP A 30 -16.39 2.49 17.15
N GLY A 31 -17.59 2.16 16.68
CA GLY A 31 -18.47 3.11 16.03
C GLY A 31 -17.80 3.80 14.86
N LYS A 32 -17.68 5.13 14.92
CA LYS A 32 -17.10 5.97 13.86
C LYS A 32 -15.57 6.13 13.94
N LYS A 33 -14.91 5.31 14.75
CA LYS A 33 -13.47 5.42 15.06
C LYS A 33 -12.74 4.12 14.77
N ILE A 34 -11.49 4.25 14.40
CA ILE A 34 -10.49 3.19 14.51
C ILE A 34 -9.82 3.35 15.87
N VAL A 35 -9.79 2.29 16.67
CA VAL A 35 -9.20 2.32 18.00
C VAL A 35 -8.20 1.16 18.18
N ASN A 36 -7.25 1.34 19.11
CA ASN A 36 -6.36 0.26 19.55
C ASN A 36 -7.07 -0.64 20.60
N GLU A 37 -6.38 -1.65 21.12
CA GLU A 37 -6.93 -2.56 22.14
C GLU A 37 -7.39 -1.87 23.41
N LYS A 38 -6.78 -0.72 23.76
CA LYS A 38 -7.15 0.08 24.93
C LYS A 38 -8.38 0.95 24.69
N GLY A 39 -8.94 0.95 23.48
CA GLY A 39 -10.06 1.84 23.10
C GLY A 39 -9.63 3.27 22.79
N GLU A 40 -8.33 3.54 22.66
CA GLU A 40 -7.81 4.85 22.29
C GLU A 40 -7.95 5.07 20.78
N ASN A 41 -8.40 6.26 20.38
CA ASN A 41 -8.55 6.61 18.96
C ASN A 41 -7.19 6.61 18.25
N VAL A 42 -7.10 5.92 17.14
CA VAL A 42 -5.90 5.86 16.30
C VAL A 42 -6.17 6.55 14.97
N LEU A 43 -5.57 7.71 14.79
CA LEU A 43 -5.56 8.39 13.51
C LEU A 43 -4.37 7.87 12.68
N LEU A 44 -4.65 7.09 11.64
CA LEU A 44 -3.64 6.55 10.75
C LEU A 44 -3.09 7.67 9.85
N ARG A 45 -1.83 8.03 10.03
CA ARG A 45 -1.07 8.96 9.18
C ARG A 45 -0.08 8.16 8.37
N GLY A 46 -0.43 7.85 7.13
CA GLY A 46 0.28 6.87 6.33
C GLY A 46 0.86 7.39 5.03
N ILE A 47 1.63 6.52 4.42
CA ILE A 47 2.19 6.68 3.08
C ILE A 47 1.99 5.40 2.26
N GLY A 48 1.58 5.55 1.00
CA GLY A 48 1.53 4.46 0.03
C GLY A 48 2.91 4.13 -0.52
N LEU A 49 3.23 2.85 -0.58
CA LEU A 49 4.49 2.35 -1.13
C LEU A 49 4.36 2.06 -2.64
N GLY A 50 3.73 2.98 -3.37
CA GLY A 50 3.53 2.87 -4.81
C GLY A 50 4.81 2.77 -5.62
N GLY A 51 4.73 2.11 -6.77
CA GLY A 51 5.87 1.88 -7.65
C GLY A 51 6.76 0.72 -7.23
N TRP A 52 6.54 0.09 -6.10
CA TRP A 52 7.37 -1.01 -5.59
C TRP A 52 6.90 -2.37 -6.11
N MET A 53 5.81 -2.92 -5.57
CA MET A 53 5.29 -4.22 -5.99
C MET A 53 4.39 -4.14 -7.23
N LEU A 54 3.92 -2.94 -7.54
CA LEU A 54 3.24 -2.58 -8.78
C LEU A 54 3.87 -1.31 -9.34
N GLN A 55 4.37 -1.38 -10.58
CA GLN A 55 4.96 -0.25 -11.30
C GLN A 55 3.90 0.38 -12.22
N GLU A 56 3.31 1.47 -11.80
CA GLU A 56 2.51 2.27 -12.71
C GLU A 56 3.41 3.08 -13.63
N PRO A 57 3.22 3.02 -14.96
CA PRO A 57 4.15 3.61 -15.91
C PRO A 57 4.45 5.10 -15.68
N TYR A 58 3.45 5.89 -15.26
CA TYR A 58 3.63 7.33 -15.04
C TYR A 58 4.63 7.64 -13.91
N MET A 59 4.72 6.77 -12.89
CA MET A 59 5.66 6.94 -11.78
C MET A 59 7.13 6.84 -12.21
N PHE A 60 7.35 6.22 -13.37
CA PHE A 60 8.67 6.02 -13.98
C PHE A 60 8.85 6.80 -15.29
N GLU A 61 7.94 7.75 -15.59
CA GLU A 61 7.91 8.50 -16.85
C GLU A 61 7.88 7.59 -18.09
N LEU A 62 7.13 6.50 -18.02
CA LEU A 62 6.99 5.48 -19.07
C LEU A 62 5.60 5.45 -19.73
N SER A 63 4.70 6.40 -19.42
CA SER A 63 3.31 6.40 -19.93
C SER A 63 3.22 6.36 -21.47
N ASP A 64 4.13 7.04 -22.15
CA ASP A 64 4.20 7.02 -23.63
C ASP A 64 4.77 5.71 -24.18
N ALA A 65 5.46 4.93 -23.34
CA ALA A 65 6.17 3.73 -23.75
C ALA A 65 5.42 2.43 -23.41
N ALA A 66 4.70 2.40 -22.30
CA ALA A 66 4.00 1.22 -21.81
C ALA A 66 2.73 1.63 -21.07
N GLY A 67 1.67 0.82 -21.16
CA GLY A 67 0.41 1.06 -20.47
C GLY A 67 0.29 0.29 -19.14
N THR A 68 1.18 -0.69 -18.87
CA THR A 68 1.08 -1.56 -17.71
C THR A 68 2.46 -2.02 -17.22
N GLN A 69 2.54 -2.52 -15.97
CA GLN A 69 3.76 -3.17 -15.44
C GLN A 69 4.17 -4.37 -16.29
N THR A 70 3.22 -5.20 -16.71
CA THR A 70 3.49 -6.36 -17.57
C THR A 70 4.14 -5.93 -18.89
N GLU A 71 3.68 -4.84 -19.50
CA GLU A 71 4.30 -4.28 -20.72
C GLU A 71 5.68 -3.71 -20.45
N ILE A 72 5.90 -3.01 -19.33
CA ILE A 72 7.25 -2.54 -18.93
C ILE A 72 8.20 -3.74 -18.85
N LYS A 73 7.82 -4.80 -18.13
CA LYS A 73 8.63 -5.99 -17.95
C LYS A 73 8.91 -6.70 -19.28
N ALA A 74 7.92 -6.80 -20.16
CA ALA A 74 8.08 -7.39 -21.48
C ALA A 74 9.08 -6.58 -22.35
N LYS A 75 8.99 -5.24 -22.33
CA LYS A 75 9.93 -4.35 -23.06
C LYS A 75 11.35 -4.45 -22.52
N ILE A 76 11.52 -4.50 -21.20
CA ILE A 76 12.84 -4.71 -20.57
C ILE A 76 13.39 -6.08 -21.01
N THR A 77 12.58 -7.14 -20.92
CA THR A 77 12.98 -8.50 -21.35
C THR A 77 13.40 -8.53 -22.83
N ALA A 78 12.63 -7.89 -23.70
CA ALA A 78 12.96 -7.82 -25.14
C ALA A 78 14.25 -7.03 -25.43
N LEU A 79 14.62 -6.09 -24.54
CA LEU A 79 15.79 -5.24 -24.73
C LEU A 79 17.08 -5.88 -24.17
N ILE A 80 17.03 -6.48 -22.98
CA ILE A 80 18.22 -7.00 -22.28
C ILE A 80 18.22 -8.52 -22.03
N GLY A 81 17.17 -9.22 -22.45
CA GLY A 81 16.99 -10.65 -22.24
C GLY A 81 16.48 -11.02 -20.85
N GLN A 82 15.85 -12.20 -20.74
CA GLN A 82 15.13 -12.65 -19.52
C GLN A 82 16.05 -12.67 -18.28
N LYS A 83 17.24 -13.23 -18.38
CA LYS A 83 18.19 -13.35 -17.25
C LYS A 83 18.53 -11.98 -16.65
N ASN A 84 18.82 -10.98 -17.48
CA ASN A 84 19.17 -9.64 -17.01
C ASN A 84 17.94 -8.90 -16.48
N CYS A 85 16.77 -9.13 -17.06
CA CYS A 85 15.49 -8.59 -16.56
C CYS A 85 15.17 -9.13 -15.15
N ASP A 86 15.33 -10.44 -14.94
CA ASP A 86 15.11 -11.07 -13.62
C ASP A 86 16.14 -10.56 -12.59
N GLU A 87 17.40 -10.35 -13.01
CA GLU A 87 18.42 -9.75 -12.16
C GLU A 87 18.05 -8.31 -11.77
N PHE A 88 17.60 -7.48 -12.72
CA PHE A 88 17.12 -6.13 -12.45
C PHE A 88 15.97 -6.12 -11.45
N TYR A 89 14.91 -6.90 -11.70
CA TYR A 89 13.75 -6.91 -10.81
C TYR A 89 14.09 -7.43 -9.40
N ARG A 90 15.00 -8.38 -9.28
CA ARG A 90 15.50 -8.82 -7.97
C ARG A 90 16.14 -7.67 -7.19
N PHE A 91 17.01 -6.88 -7.81
CA PHE A 91 17.62 -5.71 -7.16
C PHE A 91 16.63 -4.57 -6.95
N PHE A 92 15.80 -4.29 -7.94
CA PHE A 92 14.78 -3.24 -7.84
C PHE A 92 13.84 -3.48 -6.64
N LEU A 93 13.28 -4.69 -6.53
CA LEU A 93 12.36 -5.04 -5.45
C LEU A 93 13.03 -5.03 -4.07
N THR A 94 14.32 -5.38 -3.98
CA THR A 94 15.06 -5.37 -2.70
C THR A 94 15.56 -3.97 -2.30
N ASN A 95 15.70 -3.05 -3.25
CA ASN A 95 16.28 -1.74 -3.03
C ASN A 95 15.23 -0.61 -2.92
N MET A 96 14.06 -0.78 -3.57
CA MET A 96 13.06 0.29 -3.65
C MET A 96 12.50 0.67 -2.29
N ILE A 97 12.18 -0.33 -1.45
CA ILE A 97 11.76 -0.12 -0.07
C ILE A 97 12.67 -0.95 0.83
N THR A 98 13.26 -0.29 1.82
CA THR A 98 14.24 -0.86 2.74
C THR A 98 13.91 -0.47 4.19
N GLU A 99 14.59 -1.07 5.15
CA GLU A 99 14.47 -0.70 6.56
C GLU A 99 14.75 0.80 6.79
N LYS A 100 15.72 1.38 6.05
CA LYS A 100 16.05 2.82 6.14
C LYS A 100 14.87 3.71 5.78
N ASP A 101 14.06 3.31 4.80
CA ASP A 101 12.85 4.04 4.43
C ASP A 101 11.85 4.05 5.59
N VAL A 102 11.60 2.89 6.21
CA VAL A 102 10.65 2.76 7.32
C VAL A 102 11.14 3.50 8.57
N ASP A 103 12.43 3.40 8.90
CA ASP A 103 13.06 4.14 9.99
C ASP A 103 12.93 5.67 9.80
N ALA A 104 13.12 6.15 8.57
CA ALA A 104 12.97 7.57 8.23
C ALA A 104 11.50 8.02 8.33
N LEU A 105 10.56 7.25 7.77
CA LEU A 105 9.13 7.55 7.85
C LEU A 105 8.64 7.65 9.30
N LYS A 106 9.07 6.73 10.17
CA LYS A 106 8.79 6.82 11.60
C LYS A 106 9.34 8.10 12.23
N LYS A 107 10.59 8.42 11.92
CA LYS A 107 11.27 9.63 12.43
C LYS A 107 10.55 10.90 11.96
N TRP A 108 10.00 10.91 10.75
CA TRP A 108 9.25 12.05 10.22
C TRP A 108 7.88 12.20 10.88
N GLY A 109 7.27 11.14 11.41
CA GLY A 109 6.02 11.20 12.16
C GLY A 109 4.88 10.39 11.56
N PHE A 110 5.13 9.58 10.53
CA PHE A 110 4.16 8.60 10.05
C PHE A 110 3.97 7.47 11.07
N ASN A 111 2.78 6.88 11.10
CA ASN A 111 2.46 5.75 11.98
C ASN A 111 1.86 4.56 11.23
N SER A 112 1.70 4.67 9.90
CA SER A 112 1.19 3.59 9.07
C SER A 112 1.78 3.60 7.67
N LEU A 113 1.75 2.44 7.01
CA LEU A 113 2.14 2.22 5.62
C LEU A 113 1.00 1.49 4.90
N ARG A 114 0.70 1.87 3.67
CA ARG A 114 -0.16 1.11 2.76
C ARG A 114 0.71 0.42 1.72
N LEU A 115 0.56 -0.90 1.57
CA LEU A 115 1.35 -1.72 0.66
C LEU A 115 0.53 -2.08 -0.57
N PRO A 116 0.70 -1.39 -1.71
CA PRO A 116 0.12 -1.77 -2.99
C PRO A 116 0.74 -3.07 -3.51
N MET A 117 -0.02 -4.16 -3.43
CA MET A 117 0.41 -5.51 -3.82
C MET A 117 -0.07 -5.85 -5.22
N HIS A 118 0.79 -6.46 -6.02
CA HIS A 118 0.38 -7.14 -7.24
C HIS A 118 0.23 -8.63 -6.98
N TYR A 119 -0.92 -9.21 -7.32
CA TYR A 119 -1.22 -10.63 -7.06
C TYR A 119 -0.15 -11.60 -7.60
N ASN A 120 0.49 -11.28 -8.74
CA ASN A 120 1.46 -12.17 -9.40
C ASN A 120 2.79 -12.35 -8.65
N LEU A 121 3.03 -11.58 -7.58
CA LEU A 121 4.14 -11.81 -6.65
C LEU A 121 3.82 -12.89 -5.61
N TYR A 122 2.54 -13.23 -5.43
CA TYR A 122 2.03 -14.15 -4.41
C TYR A 122 1.47 -15.45 -4.97
N THR A 123 0.96 -15.43 -6.23
CA THR A 123 0.40 -16.62 -6.88
C THR A 123 0.53 -16.51 -8.40
N LEU A 124 0.51 -17.65 -9.10
CA LEU A 124 0.54 -17.67 -10.56
C LEU A 124 -0.78 -17.12 -11.15
N PRO A 125 -0.73 -16.49 -12.34
CA PRO A 125 -1.93 -16.24 -13.13
C PRO A 125 -2.67 -17.54 -13.45
N ILE A 126 -4.00 -17.46 -13.65
CA ILE A 126 -4.86 -18.64 -13.90
C ILE A 126 -4.35 -19.48 -15.08
N ASP A 127 -3.93 -18.83 -16.16
CA ASP A 127 -3.43 -19.50 -17.38
C ASP A 127 -2.03 -20.09 -17.23
N LYS A 128 -1.36 -19.89 -16.09
CA LYS A 128 -0.05 -20.46 -15.75
C LYS A 128 -0.13 -21.52 -14.65
N GLU A 129 -1.30 -21.72 -14.06
CA GLU A 129 -1.46 -22.77 -13.05
C GLU A 129 -1.32 -24.16 -13.69
N PRO A 130 -0.56 -25.09 -13.06
CA PRO A 130 -0.34 -26.43 -13.62
C PRO A 130 -1.62 -27.26 -13.67
N LEU A 131 -2.58 -27.01 -12.77
CA LEU A 131 -3.87 -27.69 -12.72
C LEU A 131 -5.00 -26.69 -12.54
N LYS A 132 -6.13 -26.92 -13.23
CA LYS A 132 -7.33 -26.09 -13.11
C LYS A 132 -7.82 -26.05 -11.64
N GLY A 133 -8.04 -24.85 -11.13
CA GLY A 133 -8.51 -24.63 -9.75
C GLY A 133 -7.41 -24.68 -8.69
N GLN A 134 -6.17 -24.92 -9.08
CA GLN A 134 -5.02 -24.86 -8.17
C GLN A 134 -4.62 -23.40 -7.91
N ASN A 135 -4.03 -23.17 -6.72
CA ASN A 135 -3.35 -21.92 -6.39
C ASN A 135 -1.89 -22.24 -6.02
N THR A 136 -0.98 -21.96 -6.93
CA THR A 136 0.46 -22.06 -6.67
C THR A 136 0.93 -20.80 -5.97
N TRP A 137 1.39 -20.94 -4.73
CA TRP A 137 1.89 -19.83 -3.93
C TRP A 137 3.36 -19.54 -4.26
N LEU A 138 3.67 -18.25 -4.42
CA LEU A 138 5.00 -17.75 -4.76
C LEU A 138 5.61 -17.00 -3.57
N GLU A 139 6.81 -17.42 -3.16
CA GLU A 139 7.51 -16.83 -2.01
C GLU A 139 7.90 -15.33 -2.12
N PRO A 140 8.21 -14.77 -3.31
CA PRO A 140 8.72 -13.40 -3.39
C PRO A 140 7.83 -12.35 -2.73
N GLY A 141 6.52 -12.36 -3.00
CA GLY A 141 5.58 -11.40 -2.42
C GLY A 141 5.49 -11.54 -0.90
N PHE A 142 5.32 -12.77 -0.41
CA PHE A 142 5.28 -13.02 1.04
C PHE A 142 6.56 -12.58 1.73
N LYS A 143 7.73 -12.87 1.16
CA LYS A 143 9.02 -12.52 1.72
C LYS A 143 9.24 -11.00 1.81
N LEU A 144 8.85 -10.27 0.78
CA LEU A 144 8.90 -8.80 0.79
C LEU A 144 7.95 -8.22 1.84
N THR A 145 6.74 -8.77 1.95
CA THR A 145 5.75 -8.36 2.96
C THR A 145 6.24 -8.66 4.38
N ASP A 146 6.81 -9.85 4.62
CA ASP A 146 7.37 -10.23 5.94
C ASP A 146 8.50 -9.29 6.36
N ASN A 147 9.40 -8.96 5.44
CA ASN A 147 10.49 -8.01 5.72
C ASN A 147 9.92 -6.64 6.09
N LEU A 148 8.99 -6.12 5.28
CA LEU A 148 8.35 -4.84 5.56
C LEU A 148 7.62 -4.85 6.92
N LEU A 149 6.87 -5.91 7.22
CA LEU A 149 6.20 -6.07 8.50
C LEU A 149 7.20 -6.08 9.65
N SER A 150 8.35 -6.75 9.51
CA SER A 150 9.39 -6.74 10.54
C SER A 150 9.93 -5.34 10.84
N TRP A 151 10.12 -4.51 9.81
CA TRP A 151 10.53 -3.11 9.95
C TRP A 151 9.42 -2.25 10.56
N CYS A 152 8.17 -2.51 10.19
CA CYS A 152 7.00 -1.86 10.80
C CYS A 152 6.90 -2.19 12.29
N LYS A 153 7.06 -3.45 12.70
CA LYS A 153 7.09 -3.92 14.10
C LYS A 153 8.17 -3.19 14.90
N LYS A 154 9.39 -3.15 14.38
CA LYS A 154 10.52 -2.42 15.00
C LYS A 154 10.17 -0.95 15.24
N ASN A 155 9.50 -0.32 14.28
CA ASN A 155 9.17 1.11 14.29
C ASN A 155 7.81 1.42 14.92
N LYS A 156 7.06 0.43 15.39
CA LYS A 156 5.70 0.60 15.91
C LYS A 156 4.80 1.35 14.93
N MET A 157 4.75 0.87 13.70
CA MET A 157 3.93 1.38 12.60
C MET A 157 2.97 0.29 12.10
N TYR A 158 1.75 0.67 11.77
CA TYR A 158 0.79 -0.26 11.18
C TYR A 158 1.02 -0.44 9.68
N LEU A 159 0.91 -1.68 9.20
CA LEU A 159 0.97 -2.04 7.79
C LEU A 159 -0.44 -2.41 7.31
N ILE A 160 -0.97 -1.68 6.33
CA ILE A 160 -2.22 -2.01 5.65
C ILE A 160 -1.86 -2.72 4.34
N LEU A 161 -2.35 -3.94 4.18
CA LEU A 161 -2.17 -4.72 2.95
C LEU A 161 -3.25 -4.33 1.95
N ASP A 162 -2.86 -3.85 0.78
CA ASP A 162 -3.75 -3.44 -0.29
C ASP A 162 -3.55 -4.32 -1.52
N LEU A 163 -4.59 -5.00 -1.99
CA LEU A 163 -4.53 -5.72 -3.25
C LEU A 163 -4.79 -4.77 -4.42
N HIS A 164 -3.71 -4.13 -4.85
CA HIS A 164 -3.72 -3.06 -5.85
C HIS A 164 -3.97 -3.54 -7.27
N ALA A 165 -3.48 -4.74 -7.61
CA ALA A 165 -3.79 -5.40 -8.88
C ALA A 165 -4.23 -6.84 -8.62
N THR A 166 -5.49 -7.14 -9.00
CA THR A 166 -6.12 -8.45 -8.84
C THR A 166 -5.87 -9.37 -10.03
N PRO A 167 -6.05 -10.70 -9.88
CA PRO A 167 -6.15 -11.60 -11.03
C PRO A 167 -7.17 -11.10 -12.06
N GLY A 168 -6.74 -10.87 -13.29
CA GLY A 168 -7.56 -10.33 -14.38
C GLY A 168 -7.78 -8.82 -14.39
N GLY A 169 -7.41 -8.13 -13.32
CA GLY A 169 -7.59 -6.67 -13.17
C GLY A 169 -9.02 -6.27 -12.82
N GLN A 170 -9.15 -5.39 -11.82
CA GLN A 170 -10.44 -4.99 -11.21
C GLN A 170 -11.09 -3.77 -11.86
N GLY A 171 -10.39 -3.01 -12.67
CA GLY A 171 -10.88 -1.76 -13.23
C GLY A 171 -10.68 -1.66 -14.74
N ASN A 172 -10.96 -0.51 -15.33
CA ASN A 172 -10.66 -0.18 -16.73
C ASN A 172 -9.37 0.63 -16.87
N ASP A 173 -8.80 1.10 -15.76
CA ASP A 173 -7.52 1.79 -15.74
C ASP A 173 -6.38 0.75 -15.85
N ARG A 174 -5.71 0.76 -17.01
CA ARG A 174 -4.68 -0.24 -17.34
C ARG A 174 -3.46 -0.15 -16.42
N PRO A 175 -2.91 1.03 -16.14
CA PRO A 175 -1.78 1.19 -15.23
C PRO A 175 -2.03 0.65 -13.83
N ILE A 176 -3.17 0.99 -13.23
CA ILE A 176 -3.52 0.65 -11.85
C ILE A 176 -3.75 -0.86 -11.68
N ALA A 177 -4.47 -1.47 -12.62
CA ALA A 177 -4.91 -2.86 -12.50
C ALA A 177 -4.07 -3.87 -13.30
N ASP A 178 -2.98 -3.42 -13.95
CA ASP A 178 -2.09 -4.23 -14.82
C ASP A 178 -2.86 -5.10 -15.81
N ILE A 179 -3.77 -4.48 -16.58
CA ILE A 179 -4.74 -5.16 -17.40
C ILE A 179 -4.14 -5.72 -18.69
N ASP A 180 -4.36 -7.00 -18.94
CA ASP A 180 -4.27 -7.62 -20.26
C ASP A 180 -5.66 -7.64 -20.90
N THR A 181 -5.89 -6.78 -21.91
CA THR A 181 -7.18 -6.66 -22.58
C THR A 181 -7.57 -7.88 -23.41
N LEU A 182 -6.67 -8.82 -23.62
CA LEU A 182 -6.88 -10.07 -24.35
C LEU A 182 -7.36 -11.21 -23.42
N LYS A 183 -7.41 -10.97 -22.11
CA LYS A 183 -7.81 -11.95 -21.09
C LYS A 183 -9.07 -11.54 -20.35
N PRO A 184 -9.85 -12.52 -19.84
CA PRO A 184 -11.01 -12.21 -19.01
C PRO A 184 -10.62 -11.39 -17.77
N ARG A 185 -11.43 -10.36 -17.50
CA ARG A 185 -11.27 -9.48 -16.34
C ARG A 185 -11.71 -10.17 -15.06
N LEU A 186 -11.41 -9.57 -13.91
CA LEU A 186 -11.88 -10.05 -12.61
C LEU A 186 -13.40 -10.31 -12.61
N TRP A 187 -14.16 -9.39 -13.15
CA TRP A 187 -15.64 -9.44 -13.16
C TRP A 187 -16.24 -10.39 -14.19
N GLU A 188 -15.46 -10.83 -15.16
CA GLU A 188 -15.84 -11.75 -16.25
C GLU A 188 -15.41 -13.20 -15.98
N SER A 189 -14.66 -13.45 -14.91
CA SER A 189 -14.03 -14.74 -14.62
C SER A 189 -14.20 -15.16 -13.17
N GLU A 190 -15.06 -16.15 -12.95
CA GLU A 190 -15.19 -16.77 -11.63
C GLU A 190 -13.85 -17.32 -11.12
N ALA A 191 -13.01 -17.86 -12.01
CA ALA A 191 -11.68 -18.36 -11.63
C ALA A 191 -10.78 -17.24 -11.07
N ASN A 192 -10.81 -16.02 -11.65
CA ASN A 192 -10.08 -14.86 -11.12
C ASN A 192 -10.65 -14.43 -9.76
N GLN A 193 -11.97 -14.43 -9.59
CA GLN A 193 -12.62 -14.11 -8.31
C GLN A 193 -12.24 -15.13 -7.23
N GLN A 194 -12.31 -16.43 -7.53
CA GLN A 194 -11.94 -17.49 -6.59
C GLN A 194 -10.45 -17.43 -6.20
N LYS A 195 -9.57 -17.09 -7.16
CA LYS A 195 -8.14 -16.86 -6.87
C LYS A 195 -7.93 -15.64 -5.96
N THR A 196 -8.68 -14.58 -6.16
CA THR A 196 -8.64 -13.38 -5.30
C THR A 196 -9.08 -13.73 -3.86
N ILE A 197 -10.17 -14.48 -3.72
CA ILE A 197 -10.66 -14.97 -2.42
C ILE A 197 -9.61 -15.86 -1.74
N ALA A 198 -9.02 -16.80 -2.49
CA ALA A 198 -8.00 -17.71 -1.96
C ALA A 198 -6.73 -16.97 -1.53
N LEU A 199 -6.32 -15.93 -2.27
CA LEU A 199 -5.16 -15.11 -1.91
C LEU A 199 -5.40 -14.37 -0.59
N TRP A 200 -6.56 -13.74 -0.41
CA TRP A 200 -6.90 -13.06 0.83
C TRP A 200 -6.97 -14.00 2.03
N LYS A 201 -7.56 -15.18 1.85
CA LYS A 201 -7.52 -16.22 2.89
C LYS A 201 -6.09 -16.60 3.26
N LYS A 202 -5.21 -16.79 2.25
CA LYS A 202 -3.80 -17.14 2.46
C LYS A 202 -3.02 -16.04 3.20
N LEU A 203 -3.27 -14.78 2.86
CA LEU A 203 -2.69 -13.63 3.56
C LEU A 203 -3.20 -13.55 5.01
N ALA A 204 -4.50 -13.71 5.21
CA ALA A 204 -5.09 -13.71 6.55
C ALA A 204 -4.58 -14.88 7.41
N GLU A 205 -4.45 -16.10 6.88
CA GLU A 205 -3.83 -17.24 7.57
C GLU A 205 -2.41 -16.94 8.04
N ARG A 206 -1.62 -16.24 7.20
CA ARG A 206 -0.24 -15.89 7.52
C ARG A 206 -0.13 -14.82 8.59
N TYR A 207 -0.99 -13.81 8.54
CA TYR A 207 -0.83 -12.58 9.34
C TYR A 207 -1.84 -12.43 10.50
N LYS A 208 -2.75 -13.37 10.72
CA LYS A 208 -3.82 -13.29 11.74
C LYS A 208 -3.37 -12.97 13.16
N ASP A 209 -2.13 -13.25 13.51
CA ASP A 209 -1.57 -13.02 14.85
C ASP A 209 -0.57 -11.85 14.89
N GLU A 210 -0.47 -11.07 13.81
CA GLU A 210 0.46 -9.96 13.65
C GLU A 210 -0.19 -8.61 13.98
N GLU A 211 -0.07 -8.16 15.21
CA GLU A 211 -0.68 -6.91 15.72
C GLU A 211 -0.34 -5.65 14.90
N TRP A 212 0.77 -5.66 14.18
CA TRP A 212 1.21 -4.53 13.36
C TRP A 212 0.69 -4.57 11.92
N ILE A 213 -0.10 -5.59 11.56
CA ILE A 213 -0.99 -5.49 10.41
C ILE A 213 -2.17 -4.61 10.83
N GLY A 214 -2.32 -3.46 10.19
CA GLY A 214 -3.41 -2.52 10.45
C GLY A 214 -4.75 -2.98 9.88
N GLY A 215 -4.70 -3.82 8.87
CA GLY A 215 -5.87 -4.40 8.20
C GLY A 215 -5.63 -4.77 6.75
N TYR A 216 -6.69 -5.22 6.10
CA TYR A 216 -6.74 -5.75 4.74
C TYR A 216 -7.61 -4.85 3.87
N ASP A 217 -6.99 -4.12 2.93
CA ASP A 217 -7.65 -3.29 1.92
C ASP A 217 -7.90 -4.16 0.68
N LEU A 218 -9.14 -4.60 0.52
CA LEU A 218 -9.45 -5.81 -0.25
C LEU A 218 -9.19 -5.70 -1.75
N ILE A 219 -9.56 -4.60 -2.38
CA ILE A 219 -9.39 -4.37 -3.82
C ILE A 219 -9.27 -2.87 -4.06
N ASN A 220 -8.13 -2.45 -4.57
CA ASN A 220 -7.88 -1.06 -4.94
C ASN A 220 -8.73 -0.63 -6.14
N GLU A 221 -9.30 0.56 -6.08
CA GLU A 221 -9.84 1.36 -7.18
C GLU A 221 -10.59 0.58 -8.27
N THR A 222 -11.61 -0.14 -7.88
CA THR A 222 -12.54 -0.70 -8.87
C THR A 222 -13.10 0.43 -9.72
N ASN A 223 -12.93 0.32 -11.03
CA ASN A 223 -13.50 1.22 -12.02
C ASN A 223 -14.06 0.37 -13.18
N TYR A 224 -15.20 -0.28 -12.89
CA TYR A 224 -15.85 -1.19 -13.83
C TYR A 224 -17.37 -0.98 -13.82
N LYS A 225 -18.03 -1.22 -14.95
CA LYS A 225 -19.49 -1.11 -15.01
C LYS A 225 -20.14 -2.28 -14.29
N LEU A 226 -20.51 -2.07 -13.03
CA LEU A 226 -21.20 -3.03 -12.18
C LEU A 226 -22.56 -2.44 -11.80
N GLU A 227 -23.64 -3.10 -12.18
CA GLU A 227 -24.98 -2.62 -11.87
C GLU A 227 -25.23 -2.67 -10.36
N GLY A 228 -25.55 -1.51 -9.77
CA GLY A 228 -25.75 -1.38 -8.32
C GLY A 228 -24.58 -1.84 -7.45
N ASN A 229 -23.42 -2.08 -8.06
CA ASN A 229 -22.22 -2.67 -7.42
C ASN A 229 -22.50 -4.05 -6.77
N GLU A 230 -23.52 -4.79 -7.21
CA GLU A 230 -23.89 -6.08 -6.62
C GLU A 230 -22.75 -7.11 -6.70
N SER A 231 -22.08 -7.22 -7.83
CA SER A 231 -20.93 -8.13 -7.99
C SER A 231 -19.76 -7.74 -7.09
N LEU A 232 -19.51 -6.43 -6.91
CA LEU A 232 -18.47 -5.93 -6.00
C LEU A 232 -18.81 -6.29 -4.54
N LYS A 233 -20.05 -6.03 -4.11
CA LYS A 233 -20.51 -6.41 -2.77
C LYS A 233 -20.41 -7.90 -2.54
N LYS A 234 -20.85 -8.72 -3.51
CA LYS A 234 -20.77 -10.18 -3.43
C LYS A 234 -19.32 -10.62 -3.20
N LEU A 235 -18.39 -10.16 -4.06
CA LEU A 235 -16.98 -10.54 -3.95
C LEU A 235 -16.37 -10.09 -2.63
N PHE A 236 -16.61 -8.86 -2.19
CA PHE A 236 -16.15 -8.38 -0.89
C PHE A 236 -16.70 -9.21 0.28
N SER A 237 -17.97 -9.59 0.21
CA SER A 237 -18.60 -10.42 1.26
C SER A 237 -18.00 -11.83 1.29
N GLU A 238 -17.73 -12.44 0.12
CA GLU A 238 -17.10 -13.75 0.02
C GLU A 238 -15.64 -13.72 0.52
N ILE A 239 -14.85 -12.70 0.16
CA ILE A 239 -13.49 -12.49 0.68
C ILE A 239 -13.54 -12.33 2.21
N SER A 240 -14.42 -11.45 2.70
CA SER A 240 -14.58 -11.22 4.15
C SER A 240 -14.92 -12.50 4.90
N ALA A 241 -15.84 -13.31 4.36
CA ALA A 241 -16.24 -14.59 4.97
C ALA A 241 -15.06 -15.57 5.03
N GLU A 242 -14.23 -15.66 3.99
CA GLU A 242 -13.05 -16.53 4.02
C GLU A 242 -11.95 -16.02 4.97
N ILE A 243 -11.73 -14.70 5.03
CA ILE A 243 -10.84 -14.09 6.03
C ILE A 243 -11.34 -14.45 7.44
N ARG A 244 -12.63 -14.25 7.74
CA ARG A 244 -13.21 -14.48 9.08
C ARG A 244 -13.18 -15.93 9.53
N LYS A 245 -13.01 -16.90 8.65
CA LYS A 245 -12.75 -18.29 9.04
C LYS A 245 -11.42 -18.50 9.77
N VAL A 246 -10.47 -17.61 9.55
CA VAL A 246 -9.08 -17.73 10.06
C VAL A 246 -8.64 -16.54 10.91
N ASP A 247 -9.22 -15.35 10.66
CA ASP A 247 -8.84 -14.09 11.29
C ASP A 247 -10.07 -13.28 11.70
N MET A 248 -10.35 -13.22 12.99
CA MET A 248 -11.46 -12.46 13.57
C MET A 248 -11.06 -11.07 14.07
N LYS A 249 -9.76 -10.70 13.95
CA LYS A 249 -9.19 -9.53 14.63
C LYS A 249 -8.99 -8.34 13.71
N HIS A 250 -8.41 -8.54 12.53
CA HIS A 250 -8.00 -7.45 11.67
C HIS A 250 -9.19 -6.71 11.04
N ILE A 251 -8.99 -5.40 10.86
CA ILE A 251 -9.90 -4.54 10.10
C ILE A 251 -9.91 -4.98 8.65
N ILE A 252 -11.08 -4.91 8.04
CA ILE A 252 -11.28 -5.02 6.60
C ILE A 252 -11.58 -3.61 6.08
N PHE A 253 -10.72 -3.09 5.20
CA PHE A 253 -10.98 -1.87 4.46
C PHE A 253 -11.64 -2.24 3.13
N ILE A 254 -12.67 -1.48 2.76
CA ILE A 254 -13.36 -1.65 1.48
C ILE A 254 -13.43 -0.33 0.74
N GLU A 255 -13.13 -0.40 -0.54
CA GLU A 255 -13.22 0.74 -1.44
C GLU A 255 -14.51 0.70 -2.25
N GLY A 256 -15.05 1.87 -2.56
CA GLY A 256 -16.16 1.99 -3.49
C GLY A 256 -15.75 1.72 -4.95
N ASN A 257 -16.73 1.53 -5.82
CA ASN A 257 -16.50 1.60 -7.26
C ASN A 257 -16.12 3.03 -7.69
N GLN A 258 -15.82 3.25 -8.96
CA GLN A 258 -15.43 4.56 -9.49
C GLN A 258 -14.24 5.18 -8.72
N PHE A 259 -13.11 4.43 -8.70
CA PHE A 259 -11.88 4.86 -8.00
C PHE A 259 -12.12 5.15 -6.52
N ALA A 260 -12.68 4.19 -5.79
CA ALA A 260 -12.99 4.28 -4.36
C ALA A 260 -14.01 5.40 -3.98
N ASN A 261 -14.92 5.77 -4.89
CA ASN A 261 -15.81 6.91 -4.68
C ASN A 261 -17.31 6.61 -4.72
N ASP A 262 -17.74 5.43 -5.19
CA ASP A 262 -19.15 5.03 -5.24
C ASP A 262 -19.44 3.84 -4.35
N TYR A 263 -20.17 4.08 -3.27
CA TYR A 263 -20.58 3.07 -2.28
C TYR A 263 -22.02 2.58 -2.46
N THR A 264 -22.66 2.89 -3.59
CA THR A 264 -24.00 2.36 -3.91
C THR A 264 -24.01 0.84 -3.77
N GLY A 265 -24.97 0.30 -3.01
CA GLY A 265 -25.08 -1.13 -2.74
C GLY A 265 -24.08 -1.72 -1.75
N LEU A 266 -23.01 -1.00 -1.38
CA LEU A 266 -21.99 -1.47 -0.43
C LEU A 266 -22.32 -1.18 1.03
N THR A 267 -23.44 -0.53 1.32
CA THR A 267 -23.93 -0.26 2.66
C THR A 267 -25.29 -0.92 2.89
N PRO A 268 -25.64 -1.29 4.13
CA PRO A 268 -24.85 -1.23 5.37
C PRO A 268 -23.69 -2.23 5.36
N PRO A 269 -22.71 -2.08 6.31
CA PRO A 269 -21.60 -3.03 6.43
C PRO A 269 -22.12 -4.44 6.79
N TRP A 270 -21.47 -5.47 6.26
CA TRP A 270 -21.77 -6.88 6.50
C TRP A 270 -20.88 -7.55 7.55
N ASP A 271 -19.88 -6.82 8.03
CA ASP A 271 -18.97 -7.24 9.10
C ASP A 271 -18.78 -6.07 10.07
N LYS A 272 -18.63 -6.38 11.36
CA LYS A 272 -18.51 -5.37 12.43
C LYS A 272 -17.18 -4.64 12.47
N ASN A 273 -16.18 -5.12 11.73
CA ASN A 273 -14.83 -4.57 11.71
C ASN A 273 -14.45 -4.05 10.30
N ILE A 274 -15.42 -3.43 9.60
CA ILE A 274 -15.25 -2.78 8.31
C ILE A 274 -14.97 -1.28 8.48
N VAL A 275 -14.00 -0.78 7.71
CA VAL A 275 -13.70 0.63 7.49
C VAL A 275 -13.96 0.95 6.02
N TYR A 276 -14.64 2.06 5.74
CA TYR A 276 -14.82 2.53 4.36
C TYR A 276 -13.65 3.40 3.95
N SER A 277 -12.91 2.93 2.93
CA SER A 277 -11.74 3.60 2.36
C SER A 277 -12.15 4.36 1.11
N PHE A 278 -11.91 5.67 1.05
CA PHE A 278 -12.16 6.48 -0.13
C PHE A 278 -10.88 7.15 -0.60
N HIS A 279 -10.83 7.50 -1.89
CA HIS A 279 -9.70 8.22 -2.49
C HIS A 279 -10.11 9.64 -2.85
N LYS A 280 -9.18 10.59 -2.68
CA LYS A 280 -9.44 11.99 -2.98
C LYS A 280 -8.24 12.62 -3.67
N TYR A 281 -8.45 13.01 -4.91
CA TYR A 281 -7.49 13.76 -5.72
C TYR A 281 -8.15 15.02 -6.28
N TRP A 282 -7.43 15.94 -6.85
CA TRP A 282 -7.81 17.05 -7.74
C TRP A 282 -8.97 17.98 -7.32
N ASN A 283 -9.96 17.53 -6.58
CA ASN A 283 -11.11 18.32 -6.18
C ASN A 283 -10.80 19.22 -4.96
N PRO A 284 -11.60 20.29 -4.69
CA PRO A 284 -11.36 21.21 -3.58
C PRO A 284 -11.26 20.51 -2.22
N THR A 285 -10.49 21.12 -1.30
CA THR A 285 -10.27 20.63 0.07
C THR A 285 -11.31 21.17 1.03
N THR A 286 -12.59 21.15 0.63
CA THR A 286 -13.71 21.65 1.43
C THR A 286 -14.60 20.53 1.94
N ILE A 287 -15.38 20.80 2.99
CA ILE A 287 -16.24 19.80 3.65
C ILE A 287 -17.27 19.20 2.70
N GLU A 288 -17.80 20.01 1.77
CA GLU A 288 -18.81 19.58 0.80
C GLU A 288 -18.30 18.44 -0.08
N THR A 289 -17.01 18.41 -0.37
CA THR A 289 -16.39 17.38 -1.22
C THR A 289 -16.33 16.01 -0.58
N ILE A 290 -16.40 15.96 0.76
CA ILE A 290 -16.43 14.71 1.54
C ILE A 290 -17.76 14.49 2.26
N GLN A 291 -18.75 15.38 2.11
CA GLN A 291 -20.01 15.31 2.86
C GLN A 291 -20.72 13.98 2.68
N LYS A 292 -20.78 13.43 1.46
CA LYS A 292 -21.42 12.13 1.20
C LYS A 292 -20.83 10.97 2.03
N TYR A 293 -19.52 11.01 2.32
CA TYR A 293 -18.86 10.00 3.18
C TYR A 293 -19.18 10.27 4.65
N LEU A 294 -19.22 11.53 5.06
CA LEU A 294 -19.62 11.89 6.42
C LEU A 294 -21.07 11.47 6.70
N ASP A 295 -21.98 11.70 5.76
CA ASP A 295 -23.38 11.26 5.87
C ASP A 295 -23.48 9.72 5.97
N MET A 296 -22.69 8.99 5.17
CA MET A 296 -22.60 7.54 5.25
C MET A 296 -22.07 7.09 6.62
N ARG A 297 -21.00 7.72 7.13
CA ARG A 297 -20.45 7.45 8.46
C ARG A 297 -21.50 7.66 9.57
N GLU A 298 -22.23 8.79 9.51
CA GLU A 298 -23.27 9.09 10.48
C GLU A 298 -24.42 8.09 10.43
N LYS A 299 -24.89 7.76 9.22
CA LYS A 299 -26.03 6.88 9.00
C LYS A 299 -25.75 5.44 9.45
N TYR A 300 -24.55 4.92 9.20
CA TYR A 300 -24.23 3.51 9.44
C TYR A 300 -23.31 3.30 10.65
N ASN A 301 -22.92 4.37 11.34
CA ASN A 301 -22.01 4.34 12.49
C ASN A 301 -20.72 3.57 12.21
N VAL A 302 -20.02 3.92 11.13
CA VAL A 302 -18.80 3.26 10.63
C VAL A 302 -17.66 4.26 10.51
N PRO A 303 -16.39 3.85 10.66
CA PRO A 303 -15.26 4.75 10.43
C PRO A 303 -14.96 4.93 8.94
N LEU A 304 -14.29 6.03 8.65
CA LEU A 304 -13.76 6.37 7.33
C LEU A 304 -12.24 6.41 7.38
N TRP A 305 -11.63 6.08 6.27
CA TRP A 305 -10.21 6.26 6.01
C TRP A 305 -10.01 6.81 4.60
N MET A 306 -9.14 7.79 4.45
CA MET A 306 -8.71 8.26 3.13
C MET A 306 -7.51 7.39 2.70
N GLY A 307 -7.83 6.31 1.97
CA GLY A 307 -6.86 5.27 1.59
C GLY A 307 -5.79 5.74 0.65
N GLU A 308 -6.10 6.75 -0.19
CA GLU A 308 -5.14 7.26 -1.15
C GLU A 308 -5.44 8.72 -1.55
N SER A 309 -4.39 9.54 -1.55
CA SER A 309 -4.42 10.93 -2.03
C SER A 309 -3.01 11.42 -2.33
N GLY A 310 -2.87 12.39 -3.24
CA GLY A 310 -1.57 12.94 -3.62
C GLY A 310 -1.64 13.74 -4.92
N GLU A 311 -0.53 13.77 -5.67
CA GLU A 311 -0.42 14.30 -7.04
C GLU A 311 -0.95 15.74 -7.19
N ASN A 312 -0.71 16.60 -6.19
CA ASN A 312 -1.18 17.98 -6.16
C ASN A 312 -0.11 18.90 -5.55
N THR A 313 -0.46 20.14 -5.20
CA THR A 313 0.44 21.13 -4.59
C THR A 313 0.57 20.93 -3.08
N ASN A 314 1.66 21.41 -2.50
CA ASN A 314 1.88 21.36 -1.06
C ASN A 314 0.83 22.17 -0.25
N GLU A 315 0.24 23.20 -0.85
CA GLU A 315 -0.88 23.94 -0.23
C GLU A 315 -2.13 23.06 -0.15
N TRP A 316 -2.48 22.41 -1.26
CA TRP A 316 -3.59 21.48 -1.30
C TRP A 316 -3.38 20.31 -0.31
N PHE A 317 -2.16 19.81 -0.16
CA PHE A 317 -1.81 18.75 0.80
C PHE A 317 -2.10 19.18 2.24
N ARG A 318 -1.64 20.37 2.63
CA ARG A 318 -1.93 20.92 3.98
C ARG A 318 -3.41 21.02 4.27
N ASP A 319 -4.17 21.56 3.30
CA ASP A 319 -5.60 21.76 3.48
C ASP A 319 -6.38 20.46 3.48
N ALA A 320 -5.98 19.48 2.66
CA ALA A 320 -6.56 18.15 2.65
C ALA A 320 -6.31 17.41 3.98
N VAL A 321 -5.07 17.43 4.49
CA VAL A 321 -4.75 16.82 5.80
C VAL A 321 -5.58 17.47 6.91
N LYS A 322 -5.69 18.80 6.95
CA LYS A 322 -6.54 19.49 7.93
C LYS A 322 -8.01 19.06 7.80
N LEU A 323 -8.53 18.96 6.57
CA LEU A 323 -9.89 18.50 6.32
C LEU A 323 -10.13 17.10 6.90
N PHE A 324 -9.21 16.16 6.65
CA PHE A 324 -9.34 14.79 7.13
C PHE A 324 -9.21 14.72 8.66
N GLU A 325 -8.16 15.27 9.23
CA GLU A 325 -7.89 15.18 10.68
C GLU A 325 -8.96 15.88 11.52
N ASN A 326 -9.46 17.03 11.07
CA ASN A 326 -10.58 17.73 11.73
C ASN A 326 -11.88 16.90 11.75
N ASN A 327 -12.00 15.94 10.84
CA ASN A 327 -13.13 15.02 10.77
C ASN A 327 -12.81 13.62 11.32
N ASN A 328 -11.69 13.46 12.04
CA ASN A 328 -11.22 12.18 12.55
C ASN A 328 -11.10 11.10 11.46
N ILE A 329 -10.56 11.45 10.30
CA ILE A 329 -10.30 10.57 9.18
C ILE A 329 -8.78 10.42 9.06
N GLY A 330 -8.28 9.20 9.24
CA GLY A 330 -6.89 8.86 8.93
C GLY A 330 -6.65 8.87 7.43
N TRP A 331 -5.40 8.95 7.01
CA TRP A 331 -5.03 9.09 5.61
C TRP A 331 -3.77 8.31 5.26
N SER A 332 -3.63 7.95 3.97
CA SER A 332 -2.41 7.40 3.36
C SER A 332 -2.10 8.19 2.10
N TRP A 333 -0.91 8.80 2.06
CA TRP A 333 -0.53 9.69 0.97
C TRP A 333 0.14 8.91 -0.17
N TRP A 334 -0.12 9.26 -1.41
CA TRP A 334 0.51 8.72 -2.60
C TRP A 334 1.53 9.71 -3.14
N THR A 335 2.82 9.42 -3.17
CA THR A 335 3.51 8.17 -2.91
C THR A 335 4.88 8.42 -2.27
N ILE A 336 5.54 7.36 -1.80
CA ILE A 336 6.86 7.51 -1.17
C ILE A 336 7.95 7.94 -2.16
N LYS A 337 8.06 7.27 -3.32
CA LYS A 337 9.13 7.49 -4.30
C LYS A 337 8.60 7.52 -5.73
N LYS A 338 9.13 8.46 -6.55
CA LYS A 338 8.76 8.62 -7.95
C LYS A 338 9.89 9.25 -8.74
N ILE A 339 10.07 8.90 -10.02
CA ILE A 339 11.06 9.55 -10.89
C ILE A 339 10.62 10.99 -11.18
N GLY A 340 11.55 11.94 -11.06
CA GLY A 340 11.38 13.33 -11.51
C GLY A 340 10.24 14.12 -10.83
N SER A 341 9.63 13.59 -9.75
CA SER A 341 8.45 14.19 -9.12
C SER A 341 8.82 15.01 -7.88
N GLU A 342 8.17 16.16 -7.73
CA GLU A 342 8.24 17.00 -6.53
C GLU A 342 7.02 16.81 -5.60
N SER A 343 5.99 16.05 -6.04
CA SER A 343 4.80 15.74 -5.24
C SER A 343 4.91 14.45 -4.42
N SER A 344 5.94 13.62 -4.66
CA SER A 344 6.26 12.45 -3.84
C SER A 344 7.14 12.83 -2.64
N LEU A 345 7.18 12.00 -1.59
CA LEU A 345 8.06 12.22 -0.44
C LEU A 345 9.55 12.25 -0.83
N MET A 346 9.93 11.42 -1.80
CA MET A 346 11.29 11.34 -2.31
C MET A 346 11.30 11.25 -3.83
N THR A 347 12.22 11.98 -4.44
CA THR A 347 12.44 11.96 -5.89
C THR A 347 13.57 11.02 -6.25
N ILE A 348 13.31 10.07 -7.14
CA ILE A 348 14.31 9.22 -7.77
C ILE A 348 14.92 10.00 -8.95
N SER A 349 16.25 10.13 -9.01
CA SER A 349 16.93 10.74 -10.15
C SER A 349 16.97 9.78 -11.34
N LYS A 350 16.77 10.30 -12.55
CA LYS A 350 16.88 9.47 -13.78
C LYS A 350 18.29 8.90 -13.94
N PRO A 351 18.42 7.61 -14.27
CA PRO A 351 19.70 7.02 -14.65
C PRO A 351 20.28 7.67 -15.91
N ALA A 352 21.59 7.65 -16.01
CA ALA A 352 22.25 7.94 -17.30
C ALA A 352 21.77 6.92 -18.34
N GLY A 353 21.39 7.40 -19.53
CA GLY A 353 20.86 6.55 -20.61
C GLY A 353 19.37 6.23 -20.53
N TYR A 354 18.65 6.60 -19.43
CA TYR A 354 17.21 6.32 -19.29
C TYR A 354 16.38 6.92 -20.43
N GLN A 355 16.64 8.18 -20.77
CA GLN A 355 15.95 8.85 -21.87
C GLN A 355 16.19 8.15 -23.22
N LYS A 356 17.39 7.64 -23.48
CA LYS A 356 17.70 6.86 -24.70
C LYS A 356 16.82 5.61 -24.83
N ILE A 357 16.52 4.94 -23.71
CA ILE A 357 15.62 3.78 -23.68
C ILE A 357 14.17 4.23 -23.96
N VAL A 358 13.71 5.31 -23.33
CA VAL A 358 12.36 5.86 -23.57
C VAL A 358 12.20 6.29 -25.02
N ASP A 359 13.18 7.00 -25.58
CA ASP A 359 13.16 7.43 -26.98
C ASP A 359 13.10 6.24 -27.94
N PHE A 360 13.85 5.17 -27.67
CA PHE A 360 13.76 3.94 -28.45
C PHE A 360 12.36 3.31 -28.35
N TRP A 361 11.80 3.19 -27.16
CA TRP A 361 10.49 2.58 -26.97
C TRP A 361 9.32 3.38 -27.55
N THR A 362 9.52 4.69 -27.71
CA THR A 362 8.54 5.61 -28.34
C THR A 362 8.83 5.89 -29.81
N GLY A 363 9.81 5.23 -30.40
CA GLY A 363 10.17 5.40 -31.83
C GLY A 363 10.90 6.71 -32.16
N LYS A 364 11.42 7.43 -31.16
CA LYS A 364 12.09 8.71 -31.28
C LYS A 364 13.63 8.60 -31.36
N GLY A 365 14.18 7.41 -31.06
CA GLY A 365 15.62 7.20 -31.01
C GLY A 365 16.07 5.80 -31.43
N PRO A 366 17.37 5.59 -31.65
CA PRO A 366 17.92 4.30 -32.01
C PRO A 366 17.87 3.32 -30.82
N LYS A 367 17.84 2.04 -31.16
CA LYS A 367 17.91 0.96 -30.14
C LYS A 367 19.26 1.03 -29.41
N PRO A 368 19.27 1.10 -28.07
CA PRO A 368 20.51 1.00 -27.30
C PRO A 368 21.07 -0.43 -27.36
N THR A 369 22.37 -0.58 -27.11
CA THR A 369 22.96 -1.92 -26.97
C THR A 369 22.42 -2.60 -25.69
N VAL A 370 22.53 -3.93 -25.62
CA VAL A 370 22.14 -4.70 -24.44
C VAL A 370 22.92 -4.24 -23.20
N GLU A 371 24.21 -3.98 -23.36
CA GLU A 371 25.11 -3.53 -22.28
C GLU A 371 24.71 -2.15 -21.76
N GLU A 372 24.45 -1.17 -22.66
CA GLU A 372 23.99 0.17 -22.29
C GLU A 372 22.65 0.10 -21.54
N ALA A 373 21.70 -0.66 -22.06
CA ALA A 373 20.36 -0.78 -21.44
C ALA A 373 20.43 -1.52 -20.09
N LYS A 374 21.22 -2.60 -20.00
CA LYS A 374 21.45 -3.30 -18.73
C LYS A 374 22.05 -2.36 -17.68
N ALA A 375 23.11 -1.63 -18.04
CA ALA A 375 23.75 -0.68 -17.14
C ALA A 375 22.75 0.38 -16.62
N THR A 376 21.89 0.89 -17.51
CA THR A 376 20.85 1.86 -17.16
C THR A 376 19.83 1.29 -16.15
N PHE A 377 19.33 0.06 -16.36
CA PHE A 377 18.39 -0.56 -15.42
C PHE A 377 19.04 -0.90 -14.08
N MET A 378 20.30 -1.34 -14.09
CA MET A 378 21.04 -1.60 -12.84
C MET A 378 21.30 -0.29 -12.08
N ASP A 379 21.58 0.83 -12.77
CA ASP A 379 21.70 2.17 -12.16
C ASP A 379 20.33 2.61 -11.58
N LEU A 380 19.20 2.32 -12.26
CA LEU A 380 17.88 2.56 -11.68
C LEU A 380 17.67 1.79 -10.38
N ALA A 381 18.04 0.51 -10.36
CA ALA A 381 17.93 -0.32 -9.15
C ALA A 381 18.81 0.18 -7.99
N GLU A 382 19.88 0.94 -8.26
CA GLU A 382 20.67 1.64 -7.26
C GLU A 382 20.05 2.98 -6.85
N LYS A 383 19.53 3.75 -7.81
CA LYS A 383 18.97 5.09 -7.58
C LYS A 383 17.66 5.09 -6.77
N VAL A 384 16.95 3.97 -6.72
CA VAL A 384 15.74 3.83 -5.90
C VAL A 384 16.04 3.65 -4.41
N LYS A 385 17.30 3.40 -4.00
CA LYS A 385 17.68 3.30 -2.58
C LYS A 385 17.45 4.61 -1.85
N PHE A 386 17.10 4.52 -0.58
CA PHE A 386 16.83 5.67 0.31
C PHE A 386 17.92 6.75 0.19
N GLU A 387 19.18 6.36 0.33
CA GLU A 387 20.33 7.25 0.32
C GLU A 387 20.61 7.96 -1.02
N ASN A 388 20.02 7.46 -2.11
CA ASN A 388 20.20 8.00 -3.46
C ASN A 388 19.02 8.85 -3.93
N CYS A 389 17.95 8.93 -3.13
CA CYS A 389 16.75 9.74 -3.42
C CYS A 389 16.88 11.13 -2.79
N LYS A 390 16.38 12.15 -3.51
CA LYS A 390 16.20 13.50 -2.96
C LYS A 390 14.95 13.52 -2.08
N ILE A 391 15.10 13.90 -0.82
CA ILE A 391 13.97 14.09 0.10
C ILE A 391 13.28 15.43 -0.19
N ASN A 392 11.96 15.42 -0.35
CA ASN A 392 11.13 16.60 -0.58
C ASN A 392 10.57 17.12 0.74
N ASN A 393 11.37 17.94 1.44
CA ASN A 393 11.03 18.45 2.77
C ASN A 393 9.73 19.28 2.76
N GLU A 394 9.42 19.99 1.69
CA GLU A 394 8.19 20.77 1.55
C GLU A 394 6.94 19.88 1.55
N VAL A 395 7.02 18.69 0.95
CA VAL A 395 5.94 17.70 1.00
C VAL A 395 5.76 17.18 2.42
N MET A 396 6.86 16.85 3.11
CA MET A 396 6.81 16.44 4.52
C MET A 396 6.19 17.52 5.42
N ASP A 397 6.64 18.78 5.25
CA ASP A 397 6.10 19.93 5.99
C ASP A 397 4.61 20.16 5.72
N ALA A 398 4.18 19.89 4.48
CA ALA A 398 2.78 20.00 4.09
C ALA A 398 1.89 18.94 4.76
N LEU A 399 2.39 17.71 4.86
CA LEU A 399 1.65 16.57 5.40
C LEU A 399 1.67 16.50 6.94
N LEU A 400 2.80 16.84 7.56
CA LEU A 400 3.03 16.57 8.98
C LEU A 400 3.21 17.84 9.82
N GLY A 401 3.22 19.00 9.18
CA GLY A 401 3.54 20.30 9.80
C GLY A 401 5.05 20.48 9.98
N LYS A 402 5.47 21.73 10.14
CA LYS A 402 6.88 22.03 10.51
C LYS A 402 7.15 21.54 11.93
N LYS A 403 8.16 20.70 12.09
CA LYS A 403 8.70 20.35 13.39
C LYS A 403 9.67 21.41 13.88
#